data_f22288f0a92b9168471bcf830e96118e
#
_entry.id   f22288f0a92b9168471bcf830e96118e
#
_cell.length_a   1.000
_cell.length_b   1.000
_cell.length_c   1.000
_cell.angle_alpha   90.00
_cell.angle_beta   90.00
_cell.angle_gamma   90.00
#
_symmetry.space_group_name_H-M   'P 1'
#
loop_
_entity.id
_entity.type
_entity.pdbx_description
1 polymer ?
#
loop_
_entity_poly.entity_id
_entity_poly.type
_entity_poly.pdbx_seq_one_letter_code
_entity_poly.pdbx_strand_id
1 'polypeptide(L)'
;MRYRNLGFLCRWQSAVSIGSLTSMWLNRLLNKNSKDGPLGARGEKAAAAYLRRTLGMKILARNVLCPGGELDIVALDGEDLVFVEVRTWSREESGPPEKTITANKKRFLRRSARWYMAKRRLTHLNPRFDVVAIIWPAGSEPEIRYHRSA
;
A
#
# COMPACT_ATOMS: atom_id res chain seq x y z
N MET A 1 35.66 -39.76 24.72
CA MET A 1 34.40 -40.21 24.09
C MET A 1 33.91 -39.14 23.12
N ARG A 2 33.85 -39.49 21.85
CA ARG A 2 33.50 -38.54 20.76
C ARG A 2 32.01 -38.67 20.46
N TYR A 3 31.27 -37.54 20.44
CA TYR A 3 29.95 -37.50 19.82
C TYR A 3 30.05 -36.79 18.49
N ARG A 4 29.71 -37.55 17.44
CA ARG A 4 29.66 -37.11 16.03
C ARG A 4 28.33 -36.39 15.76
N ASN A 5 28.45 -35.20 15.16
CA ASN A 5 27.38 -34.47 14.51
C ASN A 5 26.77 -35.27 13.37
N LEU A 6 25.47 -35.39 13.35
CA LEU A 6 24.69 -35.77 12.17
C LEU A 6 23.79 -34.59 11.78
N GLY A 7 24.16 -33.98 10.65
CA GLY A 7 23.41 -32.89 10.05
C GLY A 7 22.08 -33.36 9.46
N PHE A 8 21.03 -32.64 9.73
CA PHE A 8 19.78 -32.69 8.97
C PHE A 8 19.73 -31.50 8.02
N LEU A 9 20.15 -31.75 6.77
CA LEU A 9 19.88 -30.89 5.62
C LEU A 9 18.41 -31.09 5.23
N CYS A 10 17.55 -30.19 5.64
CA CYS A 10 16.19 -30.09 5.11
C CYS A 10 16.22 -29.24 3.85
N ARG A 11 16.26 -29.93 2.71
CA ARG A 11 16.20 -29.38 1.35
C ARG A 11 14.76 -28.95 1.05
N TRP A 12 14.46 -27.66 1.18
CA TRP A 12 13.25 -27.05 0.64
C TRP A 12 13.57 -26.41 -0.71
N GLN A 13 13.46 -27.22 -1.75
CA GLN A 13 13.31 -26.74 -3.13
C GLN A 13 11.81 -26.79 -3.44
N SER A 14 11.12 -25.68 -3.33
CA SER A 14 9.91 -25.43 -4.08
C SER A 14 10.06 -24.05 -4.73
N ALA A 15 10.23 -24.10 -6.04
CA ALA A 15 10.34 -22.94 -6.92
C ALA A 15 9.03 -22.15 -6.87
N VAL A 16 9.03 -21.05 -6.13
CA VAL A 16 8.02 -20.00 -6.27
C VAL A 16 8.50 -19.07 -7.37
N SER A 17 7.75 -19.02 -8.45
CA SER A 17 7.99 -18.12 -9.59
C SER A 17 8.04 -16.65 -9.10
N ILE A 18 9.25 -16.10 -9.01
CA ILE A 18 9.56 -14.74 -8.53
C ILE A 18 9.41 -13.71 -9.69
N GLY A 19 8.57 -13.99 -10.70
CA GLY A 19 8.60 -13.29 -11.98
C GLY A 19 7.85 -11.96 -12.08
N SER A 20 6.97 -11.57 -11.17
CA SER A 20 6.16 -10.35 -11.39
C SER A 20 6.14 -9.32 -10.25
N LEU A 21 6.52 -9.68 -9.05
CA LEU A 21 6.51 -8.77 -7.90
C LEU A 21 7.82 -7.98 -7.75
N THR A 22 8.93 -8.54 -8.21
CA THR A 22 10.26 -7.89 -8.15
C THR A 22 10.39 -6.69 -9.08
N SER A 23 9.66 -6.65 -10.20
CA SER A 23 9.77 -5.55 -11.17
C SER A 23 9.12 -4.25 -10.67
N MET A 24 8.03 -4.33 -9.92
CA MET A 24 7.39 -3.15 -9.32
C MET A 24 8.24 -2.52 -8.21
N TRP A 25 8.95 -3.34 -7.43
CA TRP A 25 9.85 -2.87 -6.37
C TRP A 25 11.13 -2.25 -6.93
N LEU A 26 11.73 -2.85 -7.97
CA LEU A 26 12.91 -2.30 -8.62
C LEU A 26 12.62 -0.96 -9.31
N ASN A 27 11.50 -0.83 -10.00
CA ASN A 27 11.11 0.44 -10.63
C ASN A 27 10.89 1.57 -9.61
N ARG A 28 10.38 1.25 -8.40
CA ARG A 28 10.23 2.23 -7.31
C ARG A 28 11.57 2.68 -6.72
N LEU A 29 12.59 1.78 -6.71
CA LEU A 29 13.94 2.10 -6.23
C LEU A 29 14.80 2.85 -7.25
N LEU A 30 14.60 2.60 -8.55
CA LEU A 30 15.43 3.16 -9.62
C LEU A 30 15.01 4.58 -10.05
N ASN A 31 13.79 5.03 -9.72
CA ASN A 31 13.28 6.35 -10.14
C ASN A 31 13.50 7.44 -9.08
N LYS A 32 14.68 7.48 -8.47
CA LYS A 32 15.04 8.36 -7.34
C LYS A 32 15.55 9.76 -7.72
N ASN A 33 15.52 10.14 -8.99
CA ASN A 33 16.19 11.36 -9.49
C ASN A 33 15.24 12.50 -9.92
N SER A 34 14.21 12.83 -9.15
CA SER A 34 13.61 14.16 -9.25
C SER A 34 13.71 14.87 -7.90
N LYS A 35 13.93 16.19 -7.88
CA LYS A 35 14.01 17.02 -6.65
C LYS A 35 12.80 16.84 -5.73
N ASP A 36 11.69 16.30 -6.26
CA ASP A 36 10.42 16.05 -5.54
C ASP A 36 10.12 14.56 -5.26
N GLY A 37 11.02 13.65 -5.60
CA GLY A 37 10.81 12.20 -5.49
C GLY A 37 9.89 11.61 -6.60
N PRO A 38 9.73 10.27 -6.66
CA PRO A 38 8.86 9.60 -7.63
C PRO A 38 7.41 10.06 -7.46
N LEU A 39 6.65 10.15 -8.57
CA LEU A 39 5.26 10.59 -8.60
C LEU A 39 4.37 9.86 -7.55
N GLY A 40 4.56 8.55 -7.37
CA GLY A 40 3.85 7.77 -6.35
C GLY A 40 4.11 8.27 -4.92
N ALA A 41 5.37 8.55 -4.56
CA ALA A 41 5.72 9.05 -3.23
C ALA A 41 5.14 10.46 -2.96
N ARG A 42 5.11 11.32 -4.00
CA ARG A 42 4.45 12.63 -3.94
C ARG A 42 2.95 12.47 -3.70
N GLY A 43 2.31 11.56 -4.45
CA GLY A 43 0.89 11.24 -4.31
C GLY A 43 0.53 10.73 -2.92
N GLU A 44 1.30 9.80 -2.37
CA GLU A 44 1.08 9.31 -1.01
C GLU A 44 1.20 10.41 0.05
N LYS A 45 2.15 11.34 -0.13
CA LYS A 45 2.29 12.51 0.76
C LYS A 45 1.08 13.44 0.64
N ALA A 46 0.62 13.70 -0.58
CA ALA A 46 -0.57 14.52 -0.83
C ALA A 46 -1.84 13.86 -0.29
N ALA A 47 -2.02 12.55 -0.52
CA ALA A 47 -3.12 11.78 0.02
C ALA A 47 -3.17 11.85 1.55
N ALA A 48 -2.04 11.61 2.23
CA ALA A 48 -1.98 11.68 3.69
C ALA A 48 -2.29 13.09 4.23
N ALA A 49 -1.87 14.14 3.52
CA ALA A 49 -2.20 15.51 3.87
C ALA A 49 -3.70 15.80 3.70
N TYR A 50 -4.31 15.35 2.61
CA TYR A 50 -5.74 15.48 2.33
C TYR A 50 -6.58 14.75 3.39
N LEU A 51 -6.30 13.47 3.65
CA LEU A 51 -7.01 12.68 4.67
C LEU A 51 -6.99 13.36 6.04
N ARG A 52 -5.84 13.90 6.44
CA ARG A 52 -5.68 14.56 7.72
C ARG A 52 -6.35 15.94 7.78
N ARG A 53 -6.12 16.80 6.78
CA ARG A 53 -6.53 18.22 6.83
C ARG A 53 -7.96 18.44 6.38
N THR A 54 -8.42 17.69 5.38
CA THR A 54 -9.74 17.86 4.75
C THR A 54 -10.77 16.93 5.36
N LEU A 55 -10.40 15.66 5.63
CA LEU A 55 -11.32 14.66 6.17
C LEU A 55 -11.17 14.45 7.69
N GLY A 56 -10.20 15.10 8.35
CA GLY A 56 -10.02 15.01 9.79
C GLY A 56 -9.51 13.67 10.31
N MET A 57 -9.04 12.78 9.41
CA MET A 57 -8.59 11.44 9.79
C MET A 57 -7.23 11.49 10.51
N LYS A 58 -7.05 10.62 11.52
CA LYS A 58 -5.77 10.43 12.18
C LYS A 58 -4.94 9.40 11.43
N ILE A 59 -3.83 9.82 10.82
CA ILE A 59 -2.89 8.90 10.16
C ILE A 59 -2.12 8.11 11.23
N LEU A 60 -2.24 6.77 11.19
CA LEU A 60 -1.58 5.85 12.12
C LEU A 60 -0.25 5.32 11.56
N ALA A 61 -0.23 5.00 10.26
CA ALA A 61 0.96 4.46 9.61
C ALA A 61 0.93 4.75 8.10
N ARG A 62 2.11 4.69 7.47
CA ARG A 62 2.29 4.79 6.02
C ARG A 62 3.30 3.75 5.56
N ASN A 63 3.17 3.28 4.33
CA ASN A 63 4.11 2.36 3.69
C ASN A 63 4.38 1.11 4.56
N VAL A 64 3.29 0.49 5.04
CA VAL A 64 3.40 -0.67 5.93
C VAL A 64 3.66 -1.92 5.13
N LEU A 65 4.84 -2.51 5.32
CA LEU A 65 5.19 -3.79 4.72
C LEU A 65 4.41 -4.94 5.39
N CYS A 66 3.68 -5.70 4.58
CA CYS A 66 2.89 -6.84 4.97
C CYS A 66 3.32 -8.09 4.21
N PRO A 67 3.01 -9.32 4.68
CA PRO A 67 3.21 -10.53 3.89
C PRO A 67 2.45 -10.46 2.55
N GLY A 68 3.20 -10.26 1.44
CA GLY A 68 2.67 -10.16 0.08
C GLY A 68 2.57 -8.77 -0.50
N GLY A 69 2.98 -7.69 0.20
CA GLY A 69 3.01 -6.33 -0.35
C GLY A 69 3.02 -5.22 0.69
N GLU A 70 2.49 -4.07 0.33
CA GLU A 70 2.53 -2.84 1.13
C GLU A 70 1.13 -2.22 1.24
N LEU A 71 0.80 -1.70 2.43
CA LEU A 71 -0.35 -0.83 2.66
C LEU A 71 0.14 0.62 2.59
N ASP A 72 -0.45 1.43 1.71
CA ASP A 72 0.03 2.78 1.45
C ASP A 72 -0.22 3.69 2.66
N ILE A 73 -1.47 3.74 3.16
CA ILE A 73 -1.83 4.53 4.35
C ILE A 73 -2.78 3.73 5.23
N VAL A 74 -2.57 3.80 6.55
CA VAL A 74 -3.53 3.34 7.56
C VAL A 74 -3.92 4.53 8.40
N ALA A 75 -5.23 4.78 8.52
CA ALA A 75 -5.79 5.91 9.24
C ALA A 75 -6.93 5.48 10.16
N LEU A 76 -7.31 6.36 11.08
CA LEU A 76 -8.47 6.21 11.96
C LEU A 76 -9.48 7.31 11.62
N ASP A 77 -10.75 6.92 11.42
CA ASP A 77 -11.90 7.77 11.16
C ASP A 77 -13.02 7.36 12.12
N GLY A 78 -13.09 8.02 13.29
CA GLY A 78 -13.94 7.57 14.39
C GLY A 78 -13.55 6.17 14.86
N GLU A 79 -14.46 5.19 14.75
CA GLU A 79 -14.24 3.77 15.09
C GLU A 79 -13.77 2.94 13.89
N ASP A 80 -13.68 3.53 12.70
CA ASP A 80 -13.22 2.85 11.50
C ASP A 80 -11.70 2.90 11.40
N LEU A 81 -11.07 1.73 11.24
CA LEU A 81 -9.69 1.59 10.84
C LEU A 81 -9.62 1.53 9.32
N VAL A 82 -9.18 2.64 8.71
CA VAL A 82 -9.25 2.87 7.29
C VAL A 82 -7.93 2.48 6.63
N PHE A 83 -7.99 1.56 5.68
CA PHE A 83 -6.88 1.16 4.82
C PHE A 83 -7.04 1.86 3.48
N VAL A 84 -6.14 2.79 3.18
CA VAL A 84 -6.24 3.63 1.99
C VAL A 84 -5.21 3.20 0.96
N GLU A 85 -5.70 2.87 -0.23
CA GLU A 85 -4.87 2.65 -1.43
C GLU A 85 -4.72 4.00 -2.15
N VAL A 86 -3.50 4.37 -2.51
CA VAL A 86 -3.22 5.61 -3.22
C VAL A 86 -2.83 5.31 -4.67
N ARG A 87 -3.51 5.94 -5.60
CA ARG A 87 -3.25 5.86 -7.03
C ARG A 87 -2.90 7.23 -7.57
N THR A 88 -1.74 7.36 -8.21
CA THR A 88 -1.29 8.64 -8.78
C THR A 88 -0.94 8.48 -10.25
N TRP A 89 -1.48 9.36 -11.07
CA TRP A 89 -1.22 9.43 -12.51
C TRP A 89 -0.73 10.82 -12.90
N SER A 90 0.11 10.88 -13.92
CA SER A 90 0.53 12.15 -14.53
C SER A 90 -0.48 12.70 -15.53
N ARG A 91 -1.44 11.87 -16.00
CA ARG A 91 -2.49 12.23 -16.98
C ARG A 91 -3.76 11.43 -16.71
N GLU A 92 -4.89 11.94 -17.20
CA GLU A 92 -6.21 11.33 -17.02
C GLU A 92 -6.48 10.10 -17.92
N GLU A 93 -5.59 9.79 -18.87
CA GLU A 93 -5.76 8.78 -19.92
C GLU A 93 -5.89 7.32 -19.43
N SER A 94 -5.70 7.05 -18.15
CA SER A 94 -5.72 5.69 -17.58
C SER A 94 -7.13 5.21 -17.16
N GLY A 95 -8.19 5.92 -17.50
CA GLY A 95 -9.57 5.62 -17.08
C GLY A 95 -9.86 5.99 -15.62
N PRO A 96 -11.12 5.82 -15.18
CA PRO A 96 -11.49 6.19 -13.82
C PRO A 96 -10.76 5.35 -12.80
N PRO A 97 -10.04 5.99 -11.86
CA PRO A 97 -9.14 5.35 -10.88
C PRO A 97 -9.80 4.27 -10.02
N GLU A 98 -11.06 4.46 -9.69
CA GLU A 98 -11.87 3.56 -8.87
C GLU A 98 -12.09 2.18 -9.53
N LYS A 99 -12.07 2.10 -10.87
CA LYS A 99 -12.21 0.86 -11.63
C LYS A 99 -10.92 0.01 -11.69
N THR A 100 -9.80 0.55 -11.22
CA THR A 100 -8.49 -0.12 -11.32
C THR A 100 -8.18 -1.07 -10.16
N ILE A 101 -9.04 -1.17 -9.13
CA ILE A 101 -8.82 -2.11 -8.04
C ILE A 101 -9.33 -3.50 -8.43
N THR A 102 -8.42 -4.34 -8.89
CA THR A 102 -8.72 -5.73 -9.27
C THR A 102 -9.16 -6.57 -8.06
N ALA A 103 -9.88 -7.68 -8.33
CA ALA A 103 -10.28 -8.63 -7.29
C ALA A 103 -9.07 -9.17 -6.49
N ASN A 104 -7.93 -9.39 -7.15
CA ASN A 104 -6.68 -9.80 -6.51
C ASN A 104 -6.14 -8.73 -5.56
N LYS A 105 -6.21 -7.44 -5.92
CA LYS A 105 -5.81 -6.36 -5.04
C LYS A 105 -6.75 -6.25 -3.83
N LYS A 106 -8.07 -6.39 -4.01
CA LYS A 106 -9.03 -6.41 -2.90
C LYS A 106 -8.76 -7.57 -1.93
N ARG A 107 -8.43 -8.77 -2.44
CA ARG A 107 -8.04 -9.92 -1.61
C ARG A 107 -6.76 -9.63 -0.82
N PHE A 108 -5.77 -9.04 -1.48
CA PHE A 108 -4.52 -8.65 -0.84
C PHE A 108 -4.77 -7.64 0.28
N LEU A 109 -5.51 -6.56 0.02
CA LEU A 109 -5.82 -5.52 1.01
C LEU A 109 -6.52 -6.12 2.25
N ARG A 110 -7.54 -6.99 2.06
CA ARG A 110 -8.23 -7.67 3.16
C ARG A 110 -7.30 -8.55 4.00
N ARG A 111 -6.38 -9.28 3.37
CA ARG A 111 -5.39 -10.11 4.07
C ARG A 111 -4.41 -9.26 4.87
N SER A 112 -3.90 -8.20 4.27
CA SER A 112 -2.96 -7.27 4.89
C SER A 112 -3.58 -6.50 6.06
N ALA A 113 -4.86 -6.09 5.92
CA ALA A 113 -5.62 -5.46 6.99
C ALA A 113 -5.77 -6.38 8.20
N ARG A 114 -6.19 -7.64 8.01
CA ARG A 114 -6.30 -8.62 9.10
C ARG A 114 -4.96 -8.82 9.81
N TRP A 115 -3.87 -8.95 9.04
CA TRP A 115 -2.53 -9.10 9.61
C TRP A 115 -2.13 -7.86 10.42
N TYR A 116 -2.35 -6.66 9.88
CA TYR A 116 -2.05 -5.39 10.55
C TYR A 116 -2.85 -5.25 11.85
N MET A 117 -4.15 -5.47 11.80
CA MET A 117 -5.05 -5.38 12.94
C MET A 117 -4.64 -6.35 14.07
N ALA A 118 -4.34 -7.61 13.73
CA ALA A 118 -3.88 -8.59 14.69
C ALA A 118 -2.53 -8.19 15.31
N LYS A 119 -1.56 -7.78 14.48
CA LYS A 119 -0.23 -7.36 14.94
C LYS A 119 -0.27 -6.13 15.84
N ARG A 120 -1.19 -5.21 15.61
CA ARG A 120 -1.35 -3.96 16.37
C ARG A 120 -2.40 -4.02 17.47
N ARG A 121 -3.05 -5.18 17.67
CA ARG A 121 -4.13 -5.38 18.65
C ARG A 121 -5.31 -4.42 18.44
N LEU A 122 -5.65 -4.16 17.16
CA LEU A 122 -6.72 -3.25 16.74
C LEU A 122 -7.95 -4.00 16.20
N THR A 123 -8.14 -5.27 16.59
CA THR A 123 -9.24 -6.12 16.11
C THR A 123 -10.62 -5.70 16.60
N HIS A 124 -10.69 -4.76 17.53
CA HIS A 124 -11.93 -4.15 18.03
C HIS A 124 -12.45 -3.02 17.13
N LEU A 125 -11.65 -2.53 16.17
CA LEU A 125 -12.05 -1.49 15.23
C LEU A 125 -12.69 -2.08 13.97
N ASN A 126 -13.49 -1.30 13.27
CA ASN A 126 -14.14 -1.69 12.02
C ASN A 126 -13.19 -1.44 10.83
N PRO A 127 -12.78 -2.49 10.07
CA PRO A 127 -11.92 -2.28 8.91
C PRO A 127 -12.70 -1.69 7.73
N ARG A 128 -12.21 -0.59 7.16
CA ARG A 128 -12.74 0.05 5.96
C ARG A 128 -11.63 0.20 4.91
N PHE A 129 -12.00 0.06 3.64
CA PHE A 129 -11.06 0.18 2.51
C PHE A 129 -11.46 1.34 1.63
N ASP A 130 -10.60 2.32 1.52
CA ASP A 130 -10.83 3.54 0.75
C ASP A 130 -9.76 3.71 -0.32
N VAL A 131 -10.05 4.54 -1.33
CA VAL A 131 -9.12 4.87 -2.41
C VAL A 131 -8.94 6.37 -2.50
N VAL A 132 -7.71 6.81 -2.62
CA VAL A 132 -7.36 8.16 -3.02
C VAL A 132 -6.73 8.13 -4.40
N ALA A 133 -7.43 8.68 -5.37
CA ALA A 133 -6.99 8.84 -6.73
C ALA A 133 -6.46 10.26 -6.94
N ILE A 134 -5.26 10.39 -7.50
CA ILE A 134 -4.61 11.67 -7.71
C ILE A 134 -4.18 11.79 -9.16
N ILE A 135 -4.67 12.81 -9.84
CA ILE A 135 -4.21 13.19 -11.16
C ILE A 135 -3.28 14.39 -10.97
N TRP A 136 -2.01 14.21 -11.31
CA TRP A 136 -0.98 15.22 -11.07
C TRP A 136 -0.12 15.48 -12.30
N PRO A 137 -0.61 16.30 -13.26
CA PRO A 137 0.18 16.70 -14.41
C PRO A 137 1.42 17.49 -13.99
N ALA A 138 2.48 17.40 -14.78
CA ALA A 138 3.70 18.18 -14.55
C ALA A 138 3.40 19.69 -14.58
N GLY A 139 3.87 20.42 -13.56
CA GLY A 139 3.68 21.87 -13.46
C GLY A 139 2.28 22.33 -12.98
N SER A 140 1.40 21.40 -12.61
CA SER A 140 0.05 21.71 -12.14
C SER A 140 -0.16 21.28 -10.68
N GLU A 141 -1.21 21.81 -10.06
CA GLU A 141 -1.69 21.31 -8.77
C GLU A 141 -2.36 19.95 -8.94
N PRO A 142 -2.33 19.06 -7.91
CA PRO A 142 -2.96 17.76 -7.98
C PRO A 142 -4.48 17.86 -7.85
N GLU A 143 -5.22 17.16 -8.71
CA GLU A 143 -6.62 16.85 -8.49
C GLU A 143 -6.74 15.59 -7.62
N ILE A 144 -7.41 15.67 -6.48
CA ILE A 144 -7.58 14.57 -5.54
C ILE A 144 -9.04 14.14 -5.52
N ARG A 145 -9.28 12.85 -5.82
CA ARG A 145 -10.59 12.20 -5.76
C ARG A 145 -10.56 11.14 -4.66
N TYR A 146 -11.47 11.23 -3.71
CA TYR A 146 -11.58 10.28 -2.61
C TYR A 146 -12.81 9.39 -2.77
N HIS A 147 -12.59 8.08 -2.66
CA HIS A 147 -13.63 7.05 -2.77
C HIS A 147 -13.69 6.24 -1.48
N ARG A 148 -14.77 6.46 -0.73
CA ARG A 148 -15.04 5.72 0.50
C ARG A 148 -15.63 4.35 0.17
N SER A 149 -15.18 3.29 0.89
CA SER A 149 -15.70 1.92 0.74
C SER A 149 -15.63 1.37 -0.69
N ALA A 150 -14.45 1.49 -1.34
CA ALA A 150 -14.17 1.12 -2.73
C ALA A 150 -13.98 -0.41 -2.94
#